data_6a620cfa1847a558301cc265a5a8710a
#
_entry.id   6a620cfa1847a558301cc265a5a8710a
#
_cell.length_a   1.000
_cell.length_b   1.000
_cell.length_c   1.000
_cell.angle_alpha   90.00
_cell.angle_beta   90.00
_cell.angle_gamma   90.00
#
_symmetry.space_group_name_H-M   'P 1'
#
loop_
_entity.id
_entity.type
_entity.pdbx_description
1 polymer ?
#
loop_
_entity_poly.entity_id
_entity_poly.type
_entity_poly.pdbx_seq_one_letter_code
_entity_poly.pdbx_strand_id
1 'polypeptide(L)'
;MNSFKKIPINCDLGEGMPDDAAIIPFIDEANIACGFHAGDSLTMRTTIAHCLSHQVKIGAHPSYLDRENFGRIVVALSPTEIYQLVHKQVSILQKIADEAGAKLNHVKPHGALYNESAKNKIVAQAIAKAIFDLDPTLILFGLSQSHSITQALEMGLKVAHETFADRAYVEGGSLMPRSQIGAVHKDEDHVVQQVLDIRNGFVRDSFGNKIFLPADTICIHGDGPNALAFAKKIHSL
;
A
#
# COMPACT_ATOMS: atom_id res chain seq x y z
N MET A 1 -4.83 15.05 -28.03
CA MET A 1 -4.72 13.86 -27.14
C MET A 1 -4.52 14.40 -25.73
N ASN A 2 -5.50 14.25 -24.85
CA ASN A 2 -5.29 14.59 -23.44
C ASN A 2 -4.26 13.59 -22.87
N SER A 3 -3.06 14.09 -22.56
CA SER A 3 -2.10 13.28 -21.81
C SER A 3 -2.67 13.11 -20.39
N PHE A 4 -3.20 11.94 -20.10
CA PHE A 4 -3.57 11.59 -18.73
C PHE A 4 -2.33 11.71 -17.83
N LYS A 5 -2.49 12.27 -16.62
CA LYS A 5 -1.42 12.29 -15.63
C LYS A 5 -1.00 10.85 -15.36
N LYS A 6 0.26 10.49 -15.64
CA LYS A 6 0.78 9.18 -15.23
C LYS A 6 0.82 9.17 -13.70
N ILE A 7 0.04 8.29 -13.07
CA ILE A 7 0.06 8.05 -11.62
C ILE A 7 0.87 6.78 -11.40
N PRO A 8 1.88 6.77 -10.50
CA PRO A 8 2.69 5.60 -10.18
C PRO A 8 1.82 4.43 -9.70
N ILE A 9 2.27 3.21 -10.03
CA ILE A 9 1.64 1.97 -9.57
C ILE A 9 2.47 1.41 -8.44
N ASN A 10 1.85 1.15 -7.30
CA ASN A 10 2.46 0.42 -6.19
C ASN A 10 1.87 -0.99 -6.06
N CYS A 11 2.66 -1.92 -5.51
CA CYS A 11 2.21 -3.28 -5.25
C CYS A 11 2.74 -3.80 -3.92
N ASP A 12 1.90 -4.55 -3.20
CA ASP A 12 2.27 -5.25 -1.98
C ASP A 12 3.02 -6.54 -2.38
N LEU A 13 4.27 -6.67 -1.94
CA LEU A 13 5.23 -7.70 -2.36
C LEU A 13 6.06 -8.21 -1.16
N GLY A 14 6.87 -9.24 -1.41
CA GLY A 14 7.66 -9.86 -0.34
C GLY A 14 6.79 -10.65 0.63
N GLU A 15 5.60 -11.00 0.19
CA GLU A 15 4.61 -11.75 0.95
C GLU A 15 4.72 -13.27 0.72
N GLY A 16 5.67 -13.68 -0.13
CA GLY A 16 5.88 -15.08 -0.48
C GLY A 16 4.94 -15.59 -1.56
N MET A 17 4.38 -14.67 -2.36
CA MET A 17 3.53 -15.04 -3.48
C MET A 17 4.38 -15.47 -4.69
N PRO A 18 3.91 -16.44 -5.49
CA PRO A 18 4.70 -16.99 -6.61
C PRO A 18 5.03 -15.95 -7.68
N ASP A 19 4.21 -14.92 -7.83
CA ASP A 19 4.35 -13.89 -8.86
C ASP A 19 5.10 -12.62 -8.38
N ASP A 20 5.54 -12.55 -7.11
CA ASP A 20 6.20 -11.36 -6.54
C ASP A 20 7.30 -10.82 -7.45
N ALA A 21 8.23 -11.67 -7.90
CA ALA A 21 9.32 -11.25 -8.76
C ALA A 21 8.87 -10.86 -10.19
N ALA A 22 7.83 -11.53 -10.70
CA ALA A 22 7.33 -11.32 -12.06
C ALA A 22 6.53 -10.00 -12.19
N ILE A 23 5.99 -9.47 -11.08
CA ILE A 23 5.22 -8.21 -11.04
C ILE A 23 6.16 -6.99 -11.09
N ILE A 24 7.34 -7.08 -10.47
CA ILE A 24 8.27 -5.95 -10.29
C ILE A 24 8.55 -5.16 -11.59
N PRO A 25 8.76 -5.76 -12.75
CA PRO A 25 9.00 -5.01 -14.00
C PRO A 25 7.85 -4.10 -14.46
N PHE A 26 6.66 -4.24 -13.87
CA PHE A 26 5.44 -3.55 -14.31
C PHE A 26 4.91 -2.53 -13.31
N ILE A 27 5.66 -2.26 -12.22
CA ILE A 27 5.28 -1.32 -11.16
C ILE A 27 6.35 -0.24 -10.96
N ASP A 28 5.98 0.85 -10.30
CA ASP A 28 6.88 1.96 -9.99
C ASP A 28 7.38 1.90 -8.52
N GLU A 29 6.60 1.28 -7.61
CA GLU A 29 6.82 1.30 -6.17
C GLU A 29 6.42 -0.05 -5.54
N ALA A 30 7.27 -0.62 -4.67
CA ALA A 30 7.03 -1.89 -4.00
C ALA A 30 6.85 -1.68 -2.49
N ASN A 31 5.76 -2.22 -1.91
CA ASN A 31 5.54 -2.24 -0.47
C ASN A 31 5.99 -3.60 0.06
N ILE A 32 7.15 -3.68 0.71
CA ILE A 32 7.78 -4.95 1.08
C ILE A 32 7.34 -5.37 2.48
N ALA A 33 6.75 -6.56 2.61
CA ALA A 33 6.36 -7.17 3.87
C ALA A 33 7.53 -7.25 4.85
N CYS A 34 7.27 -6.88 6.12
CA CYS A 34 8.30 -6.75 7.15
C CYS A 34 8.38 -7.96 8.10
N GLY A 35 7.90 -9.14 7.69
CA GLY A 35 8.02 -10.39 8.43
C GLY A 35 6.95 -10.65 9.49
N PHE A 36 6.01 -9.71 9.71
CA PHE A 36 4.99 -9.83 10.78
C PHE A 36 3.69 -10.47 10.29
N HIS A 37 3.22 -10.14 9.10
CA HIS A 37 2.08 -10.83 8.47
C HIS A 37 2.54 -11.84 7.43
N ALA A 38 3.64 -11.56 6.74
CA ALA A 38 4.21 -12.39 5.67
C ALA A 38 5.71 -12.12 5.51
N GLY A 39 6.37 -12.92 4.69
CA GLY A 39 7.78 -12.79 4.40
C GLY A 39 8.72 -13.14 5.56
N ASP A 40 9.99 -12.99 5.33
CA ASP A 40 11.10 -13.13 6.27
C ASP A 40 12.34 -12.36 5.77
N SER A 41 13.46 -12.46 6.48
CA SER A 41 14.70 -11.78 6.12
C SER A 41 15.21 -12.12 4.72
N LEU A 42 15.06 -13.38 4.28
CA LEU A 42 15.50 -13.83 2.96
C LEU A 42 14.59 -13.24 1.87
N THR A 43 13.29 -13.30 2.09
CA THR A 43 12.28 -12.73 1.19
C THR A 43 12.48 -11.22 1.01
N MET A 44 12.71 -10.48 2.12
CA MET A 44 13.00 -9.04 2.07
C MET A 44 14.23 -8.75 1.20
N ARG A 45 15.36 -9.46 1.43
CA ARG A 45 16.60 -9.27 0.65
C ARG A 45 16.40 -9.58 -0.83
N THR A 46 15.70 -10.65 -1.14
CA THR A 46 15.44 -11.06 -2.53
C THR A 46 14.56 -10.03 -3.24
N THR A 47 13.48 -9.58 -2.60
CA THR A 47 12.58 -8.57 -3.17
C THR A 47 13.28 -7.24 -3.36
N ILE A 48 14.11 -6.79 -2.40
CA ILE A 48 14.94 -5.58 -2.53
C ILE A 48 15.88 -5.68 -3.73
N ALA A 49 16.58 -6.82 -3.90
CA ALA A 49 17.49 -7.03 -5.03
C ALA A 49 16.76 -6.94 -6.38
N HIS A 50 15.57 -7.52 -6.48
CA HIS A 50 14.73 -7.40 -7.68
C HIS A 50 14.28 -5.96 -7.91
N CYS A 51 13.85 -5.24 -6.88
CA CYS A 51 13.46 -3.83 -7.00
C CYS A 51 14.63 -2.97 -7.49
N LEU A 52 15.84 -3.16 -6.96
CA LEU A 52 17.03 -2.43 -7.40
C LEU A 52 17.35 -2.69 -8.87
N SER A 53 17.25 -3.95 -9.34
CA SER A 53 17.53 -4.30 -10.73
C SER A 53 16.55 -3.69 -11.74
N HIS A 54 15.35 -3.33 -11.28
CA HIS A 54 14.29 -2.71 -12.10
C HIS A 54 14.03 -1.24 -11.78
N GLN A 55 14.85 -0.62 -10.89
CA GLN A 55 14.72 0.78 -10.45
C GLN A 55 13.36 1.09 -9.82
N VAL A 56 12.74 0.09 -9.18
CA VAL A 56 11.48 0.23 -8.44
C VAL A 56 11.78 0.79 -7.06
N LYS A 57 11.02 1.81 -6.64
CA LYS A 57 11.15 2.40 -5.31
C LYS A 57 10.71 1.41 -4.24
N ILE A 58 11.40 1.41 -3.11
CA ILE A 58 11.22 0.45 -2.03
C ILE A 58 10.53 1.14 -0.86
N GLY A 59 9.46 0.54 -0.35
CA GLY A 59 8.76 0.96 0.85
C GLY A 59 8.55 -0.16 1.84
N ALA A 60 8.36 0.20 3.10
CA ALA A 60 8.05 -0.75 4.16
C ALA A 60 6.54 -0.99 4.29
N HIS A 61 6.16 -2.25 4.50
CA HIS A 61 4.77 -2.70 4.60
C HIS A 61 4.47 -3.30 5.98
N PRO A 62 4.48 -2.47 7.06
CA PRO A 62 4.26 -2.94 8.42
C PRO A 62 2.81 -3.33 8.67
N SER A 63 2.59 -4.36 9.50
CA SER A 63 1.27 -4.90 9.83
C SER A 63 1.15 -5.24 11.31
N TYR A 64 -0.04 -5.65 11.73
CA TYR A 64 -0.17 -6.41 12.98
C TYR A 64 0.65 -7.71 12.93
N LEU A 65 1.11 -8.19 14.10
CA LEU A 65 1.76 -9.49 14.22
C LEU A 65 0.69 -10.60 14.17
N ASP A 66 0.30 -10.95 12.96
CA ASP A 66 -0.80 -11.89 12.69
C ASP A 66 -0.56 -12.64 11.36
N ARG A 67 0.40 -13.57 11.38
CA ARG A 67 0.71 -14.40 10.19
C ARG A 67 -0.42 -15.35 9.83
N GLU A 68 -1.15 -15.83 10.82
CA GLU A 68 -2.23 -16.79 10.64
C GLU A 68 -3.37 -16.23 9.80
N ASN A 69 -3.69 -14.94 10.00
CA ASN A 69 -4.75 -14.26 9.24
C ASN A 69 -4.18 -13.23 8.26
N PHE A 70 -2.89 -13.32 7.95
CA PHE A 70 -2.23 -12.43 6.99
C PHE A 70 -2.37 -10.93 7.35
N GLY A 71 -2.33 -10.59 8.64
CA GLY A 71 -2.46 -9.21 9.12
C GLY A 71 -3.82 -8.56 8.87
N ARG A 72 -4.86 -9.34 8.59
CA ARG A 72 -6.19 -8.84 8.19
C ARG A 72 -7.20 -8.77 9.33
N ILE A 73 -6.81 -9.19 10.54
CA ILE A 73 -7.63 -9.06 11.75
C ILE A 73 -7.10 -7.91 12.59
N VAL A 74 -8.03 -7.08 13.09
CA VAL A 74 -7.68 -5.98 14.00
C VAL A 74 -7.20 -6.56 15.33
N VAL A 75 -6.01 -6.14 15.75
CA VAL A 75 -5.47 -6.45 17.07
C VAL A 75 -5.60 -5.23 17.96
N ALA A 76 -6.25 -5.40 19.12
CA ALA A 76 -6.43 -4.33 20.09
C ALA A 76 -5.08 -3.98 20.75
N LEU A 77 -4.46 -2.90 20.29
CA LEU A 77 -3.20 -2.36 20.80
C LEU A 77 -3.37 -0.91 21.23
N SER A 78 -2.65 -0.52 22.28
CA SER A 78 -2.52 0.87 22.67
C SER A 78 -1.74 1.69 21.64
N PRO A 79 -1.86 3.01 21.59
CA PRO A 79 -1.10 3.87 20.70
C PRO A 79 0.42 3.67 20.80
N THR A 80 0.92 3.42 22.01
CA THR A 80 2.34 3.14 22.25
C THR A 80 2.77 1.81 21.63
N GLU A 81 1.95 0.78 21.75
CA GLU A 81 2.23 -0.52 21.12
C GLU A 81 2.18 -0.44 19.60
N ILE A 82 1.24 0.32 19.02
CA ILE A 82 1.19 0.57 17.56
C ILE A 82 2.45 1.29 17.09
N TYR A 83 2.86 2.35 17.82
CA TYR A 83 4.11 3.05 17.54
C TYR A 83 5.30 2.08 17.52
N GLN A 84 5.47 1.27 18.58
CA GLN A 84 6.57 0.31 18.71
C GLN A 84 6.52 -0.76 17.61
N LEU A 85 5.33 -1.24 17.28
CA LEU A 85 5.09 -2.23 16.24
C LEU A 85 5.56 -1.72 14.86
N VAL A 86 5.15 -0.52 14.48
CA VAL A 86 5.51 0.09 13.19
C VAL A 86 6.99 0.45 13.17
N HIS A 87 7.47 1.13 14.20
CA HIS A 87 8.88 1.51 14.32
C HIS A 87 9.82 0.30 14.16
N LYS A 88 9.54 -0.80 14.86
CA LYS A 88 10.33 -2.03 14.78
C LYS A 88 10.37 -2.60 13.36
N GLN A 89 9.23 -2.70 12.69
CA GLN A 89 9.13 -3.31 11.37
C GLN A 89 9.83 -2.48 10.31
N VAL A 90 9.60 -1.16 10.32
CA VAL A 90 10.27 -0.24 9.38
C VAL A 90 11.78 -0.26 9.60
N SER A 91 12.25 -0.24 10.86
CA SER A 91 13.70 -0.34 11.18
C SER A 91 14.33 -1.65 10.69
N ILE A 92 13.62 -2.77 10.76
CA ILE A 92 14.11 -4.06 10.25
C ILE A 92 14.33 -3.98 8.74
N LEU A 93 13.33 -3.51 7.99
CA LEU A 93 13.46 -3.42 6.54
C LEU A 93 14.48 -2.36 6.12
N GLN A 94 14.53 -1.23 6.82
CA GLN A 94 15.53 -0.18 6.57
C GLN A 94 16.95 -0.73 6.69
N LYS A 95 17.24 -1.45 7.77
CA LYS A 95 18.55 -2.08 7.96
C LYS A 95 18.91 -3.02 6.80
N ILE A 96 17.97 -3.85 6.35
CA ILE A 96 18.19 -4.77 5.24
C ILE A 96 18.39 -4.02 3.91
N ALA A 97 17.64 -2.93 3.70
CA ALA A 97 17.80 -2.06 2.53
C ALA A 97 19.17 -1.37 2.53
N ASP A 98 19.60 -0.82 3.67
CA ASP A 98 20.92 -0.17 3.81
C ASP A 98 22.07 -1.15 3.53
N GLU A 99 21.98 -2.41 4.02
CA GLU A 99 22.95 -3.47 3.73
C GLU A 99 23.02 -3.82 2.24
N ALA A 100 21.92 -3.64 1.49
CA ALA A 100 21.85 -3.83 0.05
C ALA A 100 22.20 -2.57 -0.76
N GLY A 101 22.55 -1.45 -0.11
CA GLY A 101 22.82 -0.16 -0.76
C GLY A 101 21.56 0.56 -1.27
N ALA A 102 20.38 0.15 -0.80
CA ALA A 102 19.09 0.76 -1.11
C ALA A 102 18.65 1.74 -0.03
N LYS A 103 17.68 2.61 -0.36
CA LYS A 103 17.02 3.49 0.61
C LYS A 103 15.51 3.26 0.57
N LEU A 104 14.87 3.32 1.73
CA LEU A 104 13.42 3.36 1.79
C LEU A 104 12.91 4.69 1.25
N ASN A 105 11.84 4.63 0.47
CA ASN A 105 11.14 5.79 -0.09
C ASN A 105 9.87 6.11 0.71
N HIS A 106 9.17 5.08 1.16
CA HIS A 106 7.84 5.24 1.75
C HIS A 106 7.52 4.15 2.78
N VAL A 107 6.44 4.37 3.51
CA VAL A 107 5.82 3.38 4.40
C VAL A 107 4.34 3.31 4.07
N LYS A 108 3.84 2.11 3.85
CA LYS A 108 2.43 1.79 3.66
C LYS A 108 2.02 0.72 4.67
N PRO A 109 1.17 0.99 5.66
CA PRO A 109 0.65 -0.05 6.54
C PRO A 109 -0.10 -1.13 5.76
N HIS A 110 -0.09 -2.38 6.24
CA HIS A 110 -0.78 -3.50 5.62
C HIS A 110 -2.15 -3.78 6.27
N GLY A 111 -3.08 -4.27 5.49
CA GLY A 111 -4.27 -5.00 5.90
C GLY A 111 -5.15 -4.27 6.92
N ALA A 112 -5.38 -4.89 8.09
CA ALA A 112 -6.22 -4.31 9.13
C ALA A 112 -5.61 -3.04 9.73
N LEU A 113 -4.28 -2.95 9.87
CA LEU A 113 -3.60 -1.75 10.37
C LEU A 113 -3.81 -0.55 9.43
N TYR A 114 -3.76 -0.77 8.11
CA TYR A 114 -4.08 0.24 7.11
C TYR A 114 -5.51 0.75 7.23
N ASN A 115 -6.48 -0.18 7.28
CA ASN A 115 -7.89 0.18 7.35
C ASN A 115 -8.27 0.87 8.67
N GLU A 116 -7.66 0.46 9.79
CA GLU A 116 -7.84 1.12 11.09
C GLU A 116 -7.25 2.54 11.08
N SER A 117 -6.05 2.71 10.55
CA SER A 117 -5.44 4.05 10.46
C SER A 117 -6.24 5.01 9.59
N ALA A 118 -6.96 4.50 8.58
CA ALA A 118 -7.83 5.32 7.76
C ALA A 118 -9.03 5.88 8.53
N LYS A 119 -9.54 5.16 9.53
CA LYS A 119 -10.77 5.47 10.27
C LYS A 119 -10.54 6.01 11.69
N ASN A 120 -9.40 5.70 12.28
CA ASN A 120 -9.07 6.01 13.67
C ASN A 120 -7.89 6.97 13.74
N LYS A 121 -8.21 8.21 14.15
CA LYS A 121 -7.22 9.30 14.30
C LYS A 121 -6.05 8.91 15.22
N ILE A 122 -6.32 8.20 16.32
CA ILE A 122 -5.29 7.83 17.31
C ILE A 122 -4.31 6.81 16.73
N VAL A 123 -4.83 5.81 16.00
CA VAL A 123 -4.00 4.82 15.29
C VAL A 123 -3.16 5.50 14.21
N ALA A 124 -3.77 6.37 13.41
CA ALA A 124 -3.07 7.13 12.38
C ALA A 124 -1.93 7.97 12.95
N GLN A 125 -2.18 8.66 14.08
CA GLN A 125 -1.19 9.49 14.76
C GLN A 125 -0.01 8.65 15.30
N ALA A 126 -0.28 7.48 15.88
CA ALA A 126 0.78 6.57 16.36
C ALA A 126 1.68 6.08 15.23
N ILE A 127 1.09 5.73 14.08
CA ILE A 127 1.82 5.31 12.88
C ILE A 127 2.65 6.48 12.32
N ALA A 128 2.04 7.66 12.13
CA ALA A 128 2.73 8.83 11.62
C ALA A 128 3.92 9.21 12.52
N LYS A 129 3.73 9.16 13.85
CA LYS A 129 4.82 9.43 14.80
C LYS A 129 5.96 8.42 14.68
N ALA A 130 5.66 7.13 14.53
CA ALA A 130 6.69 6.09 14.37
C ALA A 130 7.53 6.32 13.10
N ILE A 131 6.90 6.72 12.00
CA ILE A 131 7.58 7.01 10.74
C ILE A 131 8.43 8.29 10.87
N PHE A 132 7.86 9.35 11.43
CA PHE A 132 8.54 10.64 11.60
C PHE A 132 9.81 10.53 12.47
N ASP A 133 9.72 9.79 13.58
CA ASP A 133 10.85 9.58 14.49
C ASP A 133 11.97 8.71 13.87
N LEU A 134 11.63 7.85 12.90
CA LEU A 134 12.61 7.03 12.17
C LEU A 134 13.32 7.84 11.08
N ASP A 135 12.55 8.42 10.19
CA ASP A 135 13.04 9.26 9.09
C ASP A 135 11.91 10.16 8.58
N PRO A 136 11.95 11.48 8.88
CA PRO A 136 10.93 12.43 8.45
C PRO A 136 10.89 12.66 6.92
N THR A 137 11.83 12.10 6.16
CA THR A 137 11.85 12.18 4.70
C THR A 137 11.00 11.11 4.03
N LEU A 138 10.61 10.04 4.76
CA LEU A 138 9.75 8.98 4.27
C LEU A 138 8.35 9.51 3.95
N ILE A 139 7.77 8.95 2.89
CA ILE A 139 6.40 9.29 2.46
C ILE A 139 5.44 8.28 3.10
N LEU A 140 4.38 8.75 3.76
CA LEU A 140 3.33 7.84 4.18
C LEU A 140 2.33 7.64 3.03
N PHE A 141 2.12 6.38 2.61
CA PHE A 141 1.03 6.01 1.73
C PHE A 141 -0.20 5.67 2.56
N GLY A 142 -1.29 6.35 2.33
CA GLY A 142 -2.54 6.17 3.06
C GLY A 142 -3.75 6.31 2.16
N LEU A 143 -4.87 5.71 2.57
CA LEU A 143 -6.14 5.83 1.85
C LEU A 143 -6.47 7.29 1.64
N SER A 144 -6.80 7.64 0.40
CA SER A 144 -7.08 9.02 0.03
C SER A 144 -8.13 9.67 0.94
N GLN A 145 -7.85 10.90 1.39
CA GLN A 145 -8.70 11.71 2.27
C GLN A 145 -9.00 11.11 3.66
N SER A 146 -8.21 10.15 4.12
CA SER A 146 -8.40 9.49 5.42
C SER A 146 -7.65 10.16 6.58
N HIS A 147 -7.87 9.66 7.79
CA HIS A 147 -7.08 10.07 8.96
C HIS A 147 -5.59 9.76 8.82
N SER A 148 -5.19 8.70 8.09
CA SER A 148 -3.78 8.40 7.81
C SER A 148 -3.10 9.60 7.14
N ILE A 149 -3.73 10.18 6.14
CA ILE A 149 -3.21 11.36 5.41
C ILE A 149 -3.18 12.58 6.33
N THR A 150 -4.31 12.88 6.99
CA THR A 150 -4.43 14.08 7.82
C THR A 150 -3.41 14.08 8.96
N GLN A 151 -3.27 12.96 9.68
CA GLN A 151 -2.34 12.88 10.82
C GLN A 151 -0.87 12.89 10.40
N ALA A 152 -0.54 12.31 9.25
CA ALA A 152 0.81 12.38 8.71
C ALA A 152 1.19 13.82 8.30
N LEU A 153 0.29 14.56 7.66
CA LEU A 153 0.48 15.97 7.32
C LEU A 153 0.62 16.85 8.58
N GLU A 154 -0.24 16.63 9.59
CA GLU A 154 -0.14 17.34 10.89
C GLU A 154 1.21 17.08 11.59
N MET A 155 1.81 15.90 11.39
CA MET A 155 3.13 15.52 11.92
C MET A 155 4.28 16.12 11.10
N GLY A 156 4.04 16.62 9.89
CA GLY A 156 5.06 17.16 8.98
C GLY A 156 5.65 16.16 7.99
N LEU A 157 5.06 14.96 7.87
CA LEU A 157 5.45 13.98 6.86
C LEU A 157 4.93 14.38 5.47
N LYS A 158 5.64 13.94 4.45
CA LYS A 158 5.09 13.86 3.09
C LYS A 158 4.08 12.70 3.03
N VAL A 159 3.06 12.85 2.21
CA VAL A 159 2.03 11.82 2.03
C VAL A 159 1.81 11.53 0.54
N ALA A 160 1.31 10.33 0.25
CA ALA A 160 0.73 9.98 -1.03
C ALA A 160 -0.71 9.50 -0.81
N HIS A 161 -1.65 10.15 -1.47
CA HIS A 161 -3.05 9.73 -1.52
C HIS A 161 -3.14 8.44 -2.34
N GLU A 162 -3.37 7.33 -1.67
CA GLU A 162 -3.48 6.04 -2.32
C GLU A 162 -4.90 5.74 -2.73
N THR A 163 -5.02 5.19 -3.94
CA THR A 163 -6.24 4.59 -4.49
C THR A 163 -5.93 3.16 -4.95
N PHE A 164 -6.97 2.38 -5.24
CA PHE A 164 -6.82 0.95 -5.52
C PHE A 164 -7.44 0.59 -6.88
N ALA A 165 -6.69 -0.12 -7.70
CA ALA A 165 -7.15 -0.60 -8.99
C ALA A 165 -8.11 -1.80 -8.87
N ASP A 166 -7.87 -2.67 -7.88
CA ASP A 166 -8.51 -3.98 -7.73
C ASP A 166 -9.51 -4.07 -6.58
N ARG A 167 -9.86 -2.93 -5.94
CA ARG A 167 -10.78 -2.90 -4.80
C ARG A 167 -12.03 -2.06 -5.10
N ALA A 168 -13.18 -2.59 -4.68
CA ALA A 168 -14.43 -1.83 -4.72
C ALA A 168 -14.47 -0.76 -3.63
N TYR A 169 -15.12 0.35 -3.95
CA TYR A 169 -15.36 1.47 -3.04
C TYR A 169 -16.82 1.49 -2.59
N VAL A 170 -17.05 1.99 -1.38
CA VAL A 170 -18.38 2.31 -0.86
C VAL A 170 -18.55 3.82 -0.78
N GLU A 171 -19.76 4.28 -0.50
CA GLU A 171 -20.07 5.69 -0.29
C GLU A 171 -19.04 6.36 0.65
N GLY A 172 -18.60 7.56 0.31
CA GLY A 172 -17.57 8.29 1.07
C GLY A 172 -16.13 7.91 0.74
N GLY A 173 -15.87 7.01 -0.24
CA GLY A 173 -14.52 6.70 -0.72
C GLY A 173 -13.76 5.70 0.13
N SER A 174 -14.42 5.03 1.08
CA SER A 174 -13.83 3.92 1.83
C SER A 174 -13.84 2.63 1.01
N LEU A 175 -12.88 1.73 1.29
CA LEU A 175 -12.85 0.42 0.65
C LEU A 175 -13.97 -0.47 1.19
N MET A 176 -14.63 -1.21 0.30
CA MET A 176 -15.58 -2.25 0.68
C MET A 176 -14.86 -3.33 1.50
N PRO A 177 -15.42 -3.78 2.65
CA PRO A 177 -14.82 -4.86 3.43
C PRO A 177 -14.58 -6.11 2.60
N ARG A 178 -13.37 -6.71 2.68
CA ARG A 178 -12.99 -7.89 1.86
C ARG A 178 -13.91 -9.10 2.06
N SER A 179 -14.63 -9.18 3.18
CA SER A 179 -15.62 -10.24 3.46
C SER A 179 -16.89 -10.12 2.62
N GLN A 180 -17.14 -8.98 1.97
CA GLN A 180 -18.30 -8.77 1.12
C GLN A 180 -18.03 -9.24 -0.30
N ILE A 181 -19.05 -9.80 -0.92
CA ILE A 181 -19.00 -10.24 -2.33
C ILE A 181 -18.81 -9.00 -3.21
N GLY A 182 -17.85 -9.07 -4.15
CA GLY A 182 -17.54 -7.96 -5.05
C GLY A 182 -16.53 -6.94 -4.49
N ALA A 183 -16.01 -7.13 -3.26
CA ALA A 183 -15.02 -6.22 -2.66
C ALA A 183 -13.66 -6.20 -3.39
N VAL A 184 -13.35 -7.25 -4.14
CA VAL A 184 -12.12 -7.39 -4.94
C VAL A 184 -12.52 -7.64 -6.39
N HIS A 185 -12.02 -6.81 -7.30
CA HIS A 185 -12.22 -6.98 -8.73
C HIS A 185 -11.37 -8.13 -9.26
N LYS A 186 -11.95 -9.00 -10.07
CA LYS A 186 -11.29 -10.17 -10.67
C LYS A 186 -11.16 -10.07 -12.19
N ASP A 187 -11.83 -9.11 -12.77
CA ASP A 187 -11.91 -8.88 -14.21
C ASP A 187 -10.98 -7.76 -14.64
N GLU A 188 -10.15 -8.00 -15.68
CA GLU A 188 -9.14 -7.05 -16.16
C GLU A 188 -9.76 -5.77 -16.71
N ASP A 189 -10.88 -5.87 -17.42
CA ASP A 189 -11.52 -4.70 -18.03
C ASP A 189 -12.09 -3.77 -16.95
N HIS A 190 -12.59 -4.36 -15.84
CA HIS A 190 -13.04 -3.60 -14.69
C HIS A 190 -11.89 -2.86 -14.01
N VAL A 191 -10.76 -3.54 -13.80
CA VAL A 191 -9.55 -2.94 -13.21
C VAL A 191 -9.01 -1.82 -14.09
N VAL A 192 -8.95 -2.01 -15.42
CA VAL A 192 -8.56 -0.99 -16.38
C VAL A 192 -9.49 0.22 -16.31
N GLN A 193 -10.80 -0.01 -16.32
CA GLN A 193 -11.77 1.10 -16.24
C GLN A 193 -11.61 1.89 -14.94
N GLN A 194 -11.38 1.22 -13.81
CA GLN A 194 -11.16 1.88 -12.54
C GLN A 194 -9.87 2.71 -12.54
N VAL A 195 -8.79 2.22 -13.13
CA VAL A 195 -7.54 3.00 -13.31
C VAL A 195 -7.77 4.24 -14.17
N LEU A 196 -8.54 4.12 -15.25
CA LEU A 196 -8.89 5.27 -16.09
C LEU A 196 -9.76 6.29 -15.33
N ASP A 197 -10.72 5.83 -14.53
CA ASP A 197 -11.54 6.69 -13.68
C ASP A 197 -10.67 7.41 -12.63
N ILE A 198 -9.72 6.71 -11.98
CA ILE A 198 -8.75 7.28 -11.04
C ILE A 198 -7.89 8.35 -11.72
N ARG A 199 -7.37 8.09 -12.92
CA ARG A 199 -6.60 9.07 -13.71
C ARG A 199 -7.43 10.32 -14.07
N ASN A 200 -8.75 10.17 -14.10
CA ASN A 200 -9.72 11.29 -14.26
C ASN A 200 -10.13 11.93 -12.93
N GLY A 201 -9.54 11.54 -11.80
CA GLY A 201 -9.75 12.15 -10.49
C GLY A 201 -10.95 11.63 -9.71
N PHE A 202 -11.50 10.47 -10.03
CA PHE A 202 -12.61 9.87 -9.29
C PHE A 202 -12.53 8.34 -9.27
N VAL A 203 -13.24 7.74 -8.33
CA VAL A 203 -13.59 6.31 -8.31
C VAL A 203 -15.10 6.16 -8.37
N ARG A 204 -15.60 4.93 -8.56
CA ARG A 204 -17.03 4.64 -8.47
C ARG A 204 -17.33 3.81 -7.22
N ASP A 205 -18.42 4.18 -6.53
CA ASP A 205 -18.97 3.31 -5.50
C ASP A 205 -19.70 2.08 -6.10
N SER A 206 -20.17 1.19 -5.23
CA SER A 206 -20.92 -0.01 -5.64
C SER A 206 -22.25 0.27 -6.37
N PHE A 207 -22.72 1.51 -6.37
CA PHE A 207 -23.92 1.96 -7.10
C PHE A 207 -23.58 2.67 -8.41
N GLY A 208 -22.27 2.83 -8.73
CA GLY A 208 -21.79 3.54 -9.91
C GLY A 208 -21.67 5.06 -9.75
N ASN A 209 -21.93 5.63 -8.57
CA ASN A 209 -21.78 7.07 -8.31
C ASN A 209 -20.29 7.45 -8.29
N LYS A 210 -19.97 8.61 -8.85
CA LYS A 210 -18.61 9.14 -8.83
C LYS A 210 -18.26 9.74 -7.47
N ILE A 211 -17.11 9.35 -6.96
CA ILE A 211 -16.49 9.91 -5.76
C ILE A 211 -15.17 10.54 -6.18
N PHE A 212 -15.04 11.86 -6.07
CA PHE A 212 -13.82 12.57 -6.43
C PHE A 212 -12.77 12.41 -5.33
N LEU A 213 -11.64 11.81 -5.69
CA LEU A 213 -10.52 11.55 -4.78
C LEU A 213 -9.20 11.98 -5.43
N PRO A 214 -8.32 12.68 -4.70
CA PRO A 214 -6.94 12.84 -5.15
C PRO A 214 -6.26 11.45 -5.18
N ALA A 215 -5.40 11.24 -6.17
CA ALA A 215 -4.60 10.03 -6.32
C ALA A 215 -3.15 10.41 -6.68
N ASP A 216 -2.23 10.01 -5.82
CA ASP A 216 -0.79 10.17 -6.02
C ASP A 216 -0.12 8.83 -6.34
N THR A 217 -0.74 7.72 -5.96
CA THR A 217 -0.33 6.35 -6.29
C THR A 217 -1.54 5.42 -6.39
N ILE A 218 -1.46 4.40 -7.23
CA ILE A 218 -2.51 3.39 -7.44
C ILE A 218 -1.98 2.03 -7.01
N CYS A 219 -2.66 1.39 -6.07
CA CYS A 219 -2.28 0.07 -5.57
C CYS A 219 -2.88 -1.06 -6.41
N ILE A 220 -2.07 -2.11 -6.60
CA ILE A 220 -2.48 -3.45 -7.00
C ILE A 220 -2.02 -4.40 -5.89
N HIS A 221 -2.89 -5.30 -5.42
CA HIS A 221 -2.48 -6.30 -4.44
C HIS A 221 -1.79 -7.49 -5.14
N GLY A 222 -0.59 -7.85 -4.67
CA GLY A 222 0.21 -8.95 -5.22
C GLY A 222 -0.33 -10.36 -4.91
N ASP A 223 -1.15 -10.49 -3.87
CA ASP A 223 -1.74 -11.76 -3.42
C ASP A 223 -2.96 -12.24 -4.22
N GLY A 224 -3.42 -11.45 -5.18
CA GLY A 224 -4.52 -11.81 -6.07
C GLY A 224 -4.10 -12.76 -7.20
N PRO A 225 -4.97 -13.71 -7.61
CA PRO A 225 -4.64 -14.69 -8.66
C PRO A 225 -4.36 -14.04 -10.03
N ASN A 226 -4.80 -12.81 -10.25
CA ASN A 226 -4.63 -12.06 -11.50
C ASN A 226 -3.67 -10.87 -11.36
N ALA A 227 -2.93 -10.77 -10.24
CA ALA A 227 -2.08 -9.61 -9.94
C ALA A 227 -1.07 -9.29 -11.07
N LEU A 228 -0.39 -10.32 -11.59
CA LEU A 228 0.56 -10.16 -12.70
C LEU A 228 -0.13 -9.69 -13.99
N ALA A 229 -1.31 -10.23 -14.31
CA ALA A 229 -2.08 -9.82 -15.49
C ALA A 229 -2.52 -8.36 -15.38
N PHE A 230 -3.01 -7.96 -14.21
CA PHE A 230 -3.38 -6.57 -13.91
C PHE A 230 -2.19 -5.62 -14.05
N ALA A 231 -1.03 -5.97 -13.44
CA ALA A 231 0.17 -5.17 -13.51
C ALA A 231 0.61 -4.94 -14.96
N LYS A 232 0.68 -5.99 -15.78
CA LYS A 232 1.00 -5.91 -17.21
C LYS A 232 0.03 -5.02 -17.98
N LYS A 233 -1.26 -5.20 -17.75
CA LYS A 233 -2.32 -4.47 -18.45
C LYS A 233 -2.28 -2.98 -18.12
N ILE A 234 -2.14 -2.63 -16.83
CA ILE A 234 -2.08 -1.23 -16.37
C ILE A 234 -0.79 -0.57 -16.85
N HIS A 235 0.33 -1.30 -16.86
CA HIS A 235 1.61 -0.78 -17.34
C HIS A 235 1.55 -0.39 -18.83
N SER A 236 0.70 -1.04 -19.63
CA SER A 236 0.52 -0.77 -21.05
C SER A 236 -0.41 0.40 -21.37
N LEU A 237 -1.08 1.01 -20.37
CA LEU A 237 -1.98 2.17 -20.50
C LEU A 237 -1.19 3.49 -20.54
#